data_e63913b55e06c1d27ec6dc5017c4fc8b
#
_entry.id   e63913b55e06c1d27ec6dc5017c4fc8b
#
_cell.length_a   1.000
_cell.length_b   1.000
_cell.length_c   1.000
_cell.angle_alpha   90.00
_cell.angle_beta   90.00
_cell.angle_gamma   90.00
#
_symmetry.space_group_name_H-M   'P 1'
#
loop_
_entity.id
_entity.type
_entity.pdbx_description
1 polymer ?
#
loop_
_entity_poly.entity_id
_entity_poly.type
_entity_poly.pdbx_seq_one_letter_code
_entity_poly.pdbx_strand_id
1 'polypeptide(L)'
;MNSPNAPGALRHPSRDRPRLSLLSFNMQVGVGTKRYREYVTRGWRHVLPSQQVRDNLDRIGELLVGHDIIGLQEIDAGSRRSQYRNQIEHLAEQAGFEYWRVQVNRNLGRVAQHGLGLISRFTPFAVSEHKLPGRLPGRGALIARFGTPSDSLAVVVTHLALGAGSRARQLAAICDLVAKDEHVVVMGDTNCTAHALIADPALAASG
;
A
#
# COMPACT_ATOMS: atom_id res chain seq x y z
N MET A 1 -66.82 1.82 -2.51
CA MET A 1 -66.00 0.90 -3.34
C MET A 1 -64.57 1.20 -3.03
N ASN A 2 -63.95 0.35 -2.20
CA ASN A 2 -62.58 0.52 -1.72
C ASN A 2 -61.63 -0.19 -2.70
N SER A 3 -60.61 0.51 -3.22
CA SER A 3 -59.51 -0.09 -3.95
C SER A 3 -58.47 -0.64 -2.99
N PRO A 4 -57.85 -1.80 -3.29
CA PRO A 4 -57.01 -2.51 -2.37
C PRO A 4 -55.57 -1.95 -2.37
N ASN A 5 -54.99 -2.01 -1.16
CA ASN A 5 -53.59 -1.73 -0.85
C ASN A 5 -52.61 -2.37 -1.82
N ALA A 6 -51.70 -1.59 -2.36
CA ALA A 6 -50.49 -2.05 -3.01
C ALA A 6 -49.47 -2.58 -1.97
N PRO A 7 -48.83 -3.74 -2.18
CA PRO A 7 -47.85 -4.28 -1.24
C PRO A 7 -46.62 -3.40 -1.17
N GLY A 8 -46.16 -3.15 0.04
CA GLY A 8 -45.04 -2.27 0.36
C GLY A 8 -43.78 -2.61 -0.43
N ALA A 9 -43.33 -1.66 -1.18
CA ALA A 9 -41.99 -1.70 -1.81
C ALA A 9 -40.95 -1.85 -0.69
N LEU A 10 -40.20 -2.94 -0.73
CA LEU A 10 -39.00 -3.12 0.07
C LEU A 10 -38.10 -1.92 -0.14
N ARG A 11 -38.00 -1.06 0.83
CA ARG A 11 -37.04 0.03 0.85
C ARG A 11 -35.65 -0.61 0.82
N HIS A 12 -34.97 -0.55 -0.31
CA HIS A 12 -33.55 -0.83 -0.36
C HIS A 12 -32.84 0.09 0.66
N PRO A 13 -31.96 -0.44 1.53
CA PRO A 13 -31.19 0.42 2.43
C PRO A 13 -30.40 1.42 1.58
N SER A 14 -30.48 2.69 1.96
CA SER A 14 -29.96 3.85 1.28
C SER A 14 -28.51 3.64 0.80
N ARG A 15 -28.27 3.96 -0.47
CA ARG A 15 -26.95 3.97 -1.14
C ARG A 15 -25.97 5.04 -0.61
N ASP A 16 -26.30 5.72 0.49
CA ASP A 16 -25.57 6.89 1.03
C ASP A 16 -24.66 6.58 2.22
N ARG A 17 -24.07 5.40 2.28
CA ARG A 17 -22.94 5.23 3.18
C ARG A 17 -21.68 5.74 2.49
N PRO A 18 -20.92 6.65 3.12
CA PRO A 18 -19.64 7.11 2.54
C PRO A 18 -18.75 5.88 2.31
N ARG A 19 -18.25 5.76 1.08
CA ARG A 19 -17.38 4.66 0.66
C ARG A 19 -15.97 5.19 0.59
N LEU A 20 -15.03 4.44 1.17
CA LEU A 20 -13.61 4.71 1.08
C LEU A 20 -13.01 3.84 -0.04
N SER A 21 -12.35 4.47 -1.01
CA SER A 21 -11.68 3.79 -2.10
C SER A 21 -10.19 3.63 -1.78
N LEU A 22 -9.75 2.38 -1.67
CA LEU A 22 -8.36 2.02 -1.36
C LEU A 22 -7.68 1.39 -2.57
N LEU A 23 -6.43 1.75 -2.84
CA LEU A 23 -5.58 1.15 -3.87
C LEU A 23 -4.28 0.65 -3.26
N SER A 24 -3.90 -0.59 -3.57
CA SER A 24 -2.54 -1.11 -3.31
C SER A 24 -1.83 -1.40 -4.64
N PHE A 25 -0.62 -0.88 -4.81
CA PHE A 25 0.10 -0.99 -6.08
C PHE A 25 1.61 -1.16 -5.86
N ASN A 26 2.18 -2.26 -6.37
CA ASN A 26 3.63 -2.45 -6.41
C ASN A 26 4.21 -1.78 -7.66
N MET A 27 5.01 -0.74 -7.46
CA MET A 27 5.54 0.10 -8.53
C MET A 27 6.70 -0.52 -9.31
N GLN A 28 7.26 -1.64 -8.81
CA GLN A 28 8.47 -2.24 -9.39
C GLN A 28 9.54 -1.17 -9.77
N VAL A 29 9.63 -0.14 -8.94
CA VAL A 29 10.50 1.04 -9.15
C VAL A 29 10.22 1.78 -10.46
N GLY A 30 8.98 1.73 -10.95
CA GLY A 30 8.59 2.36 -12.22
C GLY A 30 9.08 1.62 -13.48
N VAL A 31 9.60 0.41 -13.34
CA VAL A 31 10.09 -0.41 -14.47
C VAL A 31 9.11 -1.54 -14.74
N GLY A 32 8.40 -1.45 -15.87
CA GLY A 32 7.54 -2.52 -16.35
C GLY A 32 8.35 -3.72 -16.84
N THR A 33 8.48 -4.78 -16.04
CA THR A 33 9.11 -6.02 -16.44
C THR A 33 8.08 -7.10 -16.72
N LYS A 34 8.06 -7.62 -17.95
CA LYS A 34 7.14 -8.69 -18.35
C LYS A 34 7.56 -10.08 -17.86
N ARG A 35 8.82 -10.26 -17.33
CA ARG A 35 9.34 -11.57 -16.88
C ARG A 35 10.36 -11.42 -15.76
N TYR A 36 10.22 -12.21 -14.68
CA TYR A 36 11.12 -12.26 -13.54
C TYR A 36 12.60 -12.55 -13.90
N ARG A 37 12.86 -13.32 -14.95
CA ARG A 37 14.22 -13.62 -15.43
C ARG A 37 14.95 -12.40 -15.99
N GLU A 38 14.24 -11.41 -16.54
CA GLU A 38 14.82 -10.19 -17.05
C GLU A 38 15.28 -9.25 -15.93
N TYR A 39 14.67 -9.36 -14.75
CA TYR A 39 15.04 -8.61 -13.57
C TYR A 39 16.48 -8.92 -13.11
N VAL A 40 16.87 -10.20 -13.16
CA VAL A 40 18.20 -10.65 -12.72
C VAL A 40 19.29 -10.31 -13.76
N THR A 41 18.98 -10.39 -15.06
CA THR A 41 19.98 -10.25 -16.14
C THR A 41 20.18 -8.81 -16.60
N ARG A 42 19.21 -7.92 -16.34
CA ARG A 42 19.26 -6.50 -16.72
C ARG A 42 19.29 -5.55 -15.54
N GLY A 43 19.75 -6.01 -14.38
CA GLY A 43 19.77 -5.24 -13.13
C GLY A 43 20.42 -3.85 -13.22
N TRP A 44 21.38 -3.64 -14.13
CA TRP A 44 21.99 -2.34 -14.36
C TRP A 44 21.03 -1.31 -15.01
N ARG A 45 20.01 -1.74 -15.77
CA ARG A 45 18.99 -0.83 -16.34
C ARG A 45 18.07 -0.24 -15.26
N HIS A 46 17.94 -0.92 -14.13
CA HIS A 46 17.17 -0.44 -12.96
C HIS A 46 17.91 0.66 -12.18
N VAL A 47 19.16 0.94 -12.54
CA VAL A 47 20.01 1.94 -11.88
C VAL A 47 20.07 3.25 -12.66
N LEU A 48 19.73 3.23 -13.96
CA LEU A 48 19.81 4.41 -14.82
C LEU A 48 18.46 5.12 -14.95
N PRO A 49 18.44 6.46 -14.82
CA PRO A 49 17.27 7.27 -15.14
C PRO A 49 16.87 7.09 -16.61
N SER A 50 15.59 6.86 -16.88
CA SER A 50 15.08 6.74 -18.25
C SER A 50 13.80 7.54 -18.44
N GLN A 51 13.55 8.01 -19.67
CA GLN A 51 12.31 8.67 -20.05
C GLN A 51 11.10 7.74 -19.78
N GLN A 52 11.28 6.45 -20.07
CA GLN A 52 10.24 5.44 -19.84
C GLN A 52 9.79 5.35 -18.37
N VAL A 53 10.69 5.60 -17.40
CA VAL A 53 10.32 5.64 -15.98
C VAL A 53 9.41 6.84 -15.70
N ARG A 54 9.69 7.99 -16.29
CA ARG A 54 8.83 9.19 -16.16
C ARG A 54 7.46 8.96 -16.75
N ASP A 55 7.40 8.49 -18.00
CA ASP A 55 6.13 8.21 -18.69
C ASP A 55 5.27 7.19 -17.93
N ASN A 56 5.91 6.22 -17.28
CA ASN A 56 5.22 5.26 -16.42
C ASN A 56 4.70 5.90 -15.12
N LEU A 57 5.47 6.80 -14.50
CA LEU A 57 5.01 7.53 -13.32
C LEU A 57 3.81 8.40 -13.64
N ASP A 58 3.81 9.09 -14.77
CA ASP A 58 2.70 9.94 -15.19
C ASP A 58 1.40 9.11 -15.37
N ARG A 59 1.50 7.94 -16.00
CA ARG A 59 0.37 7.01 -16.14
C ARG A 59 -0.11 6.45 -14.80
N ILE A 60 0.81 6.18 -13.88
CA ILE A 60 0.45 5.77 -12.53
C ILE A 60 -0.30 6.90 -11.82
N GLY A 61 0.18 8.14 -11.91
CA GLY A 61 -0.50 9.32 -11.37
C GLY A 61 -1.96 9.43 -11.79
N GLU A 62 -2.27 9.18 -13.07
CA GLU A 62 -3.64 9.17 -13.59
C GLU A 62 -4.52 8.09 -12.91
N LEU A 63 -3.96 6.90 -12.63
CA LEU A 63 -4.68 5.83 -11.93
C LEU A 63 -5.00 6.18 -10.47
N LEU A 64 -4.19 7.02 -9.83
CA LEU A 64 -4.37 7.37 -8.41
C LEU A 64 -5.57 8.28 -8.17
N VAL A 65 -5.96 9.11 -9.13
CA VAL A 65 -6.98 10.18 -8.96
C VAL A 65 -8.33 9.66 -8.44
N GLY A 66 -8.73 8.43 -8.80
CA GLY A 66 -10.01 7.84 -8.40
C GLY A 66 -10.05 7.23 -6.99
N HIS A 67 -8.96 7.34 -6.21
CA HIS A 67 -8.84 6.67 -4.91
C HIS A 67 -8.65 7.67 -3.77
N ASP A 68 -8.96 7.24 -2.54
CA ASP A 68 -8.87 8.07 -1.34
C ASP A 68 -7.58 7.82 -0.57
N ILE A 69 -7.17 6.56 -0.42
CA ILE A 69 -5.92 6.15 0.24
C ILE A 69 -5.19 5.14 -0.63
N ILE A 70 -3.92 5.35 -0.83
CA ILE A 70 -3.08 4.55 -1.73
C ILE A 70 -1.85 4.05 -1.00
N GLY A 71 -1.63 2.74 -1.03
CA GLY A 71 -0.41 2.09 -0.53
C GLY A 71 0.47 1.65 -1.68
N LEU A 72 1.70 2.16 -1.71
CA LEU A 72 2.68 1.86 -2.75
C LEU A 72 3.83 1.02 -2.20
N GLN A 73 4.27 0.03 -2.97
CA GLN A 73 5.42 -0.80 -2.67
C GLN A 73 6.52 -0.58 -3.71
N GLU A 74 7.77 -0.85 -3.33
CA GLU A 74 8.94 -0.69 -4.18
C GLU A 74 9.11 0.70 -4.77
N ILE A 75 8.79 1.74 -4.01
CA ILE A 75 9.05 3.13 -4.40
C ILE A 75 10.53 3.49 -4.23
N ASP A 76 10.97 4.48 -4.97
CA ASP A 76 12.28 5.14 -4.76
C ASP A 76 12.10 6.48 -4.05
N ALA A 77 12.72 6.62 -2.89
CA ALA A 77 12.59 7.80 -2.03
C ALA A 77 13.51 8.97 -2.42
N GLY A 78 14.13 8.95 -3.60
CA GLY A 78 14.98 10.05 -4.06
C GLY A 78 16.44 9.67 -4.26
N SER A 79 16.74 8.50 -4.79
CA SER A 79 18.07 8.08 -5.16
C SER A 79 18.49 8.56 -6.58
N ARG A 80 19.71 8.26 -6.98
CA ARG A 80 20.20 8.54 -8.35
C ARG A 80 19.30 7.93 -9.42
N ARG A 81 18.68 6.78 -9.12
CA ARG A 81 17.79 6.06 -10.03
C ARG A 81 16.52 6.86 -10.36
N SER A 82 15.97 7.59 -9.40
CA SER A 82 14.83 8.49 -9.57
C SER A 82 15.24 9.94 -9.88
N GLN A 83 16.52 10.19 -10.28
CA GLN A 83 17.06 11.53 -10.47
C GLN A 83 16.97 12.40 -9.20
N TYR A 84 17.11 11.79 -8.02
CA TYR A 84 16.96 12.44 -6.72
C TYR A 84 15.56 13.02 -6.48
N ARG A 85 14.54 12.58 -7.26
CA ARG A 85 13.14 12.91 -6.99
C ARG A 85 12.51 11.85 -6.12
N ASN A 86 11.77 12.28 -5.13
CA ASN A 86 10.92 11.41 -4.35
C ASN A 86 9.70 11.04 -5.19
N GLN A 87 9.61 9.76 -5.59
CA GLN A 87 8.52 9.30 -6.48
C GLN A 87 7.15 9.50 -5.86
N ILE A 88 7.01 9.35 -4.53
CA ILE A 88 5.71 9.49 -3.88
C ILE A 88 5.26 10.95 -3.83
N GLU A 89 6.18 11.88 -3.57
CA GLU A 89 5.91 13.32 -3.61
C GLU A 89 5.42 13.74 -4.99
N HIS A 90 6.15 13.32 -6.03
CA HIS A 90 5.76 13.59 -7.42
C HIS A 90 4.36 13.06 -7.75
N LEU A 91 4.05 11.82 -7.37
CA LEU A 91 2.74 11.22 -7.61
C LEU A 91 1.63 11.92 -6.81
N ALA A 92 1.89 12.30 -5.57
CA ALA A 92 0.94 13.03 -4.73
C ALA A 92 0.61 14.39 -5.35
N GLU A 93 1.63 15.16 -5.74
CA GLU A 93 1.45 16.46 -6.39
C GLU A 93 0.67 16.34 -7.70
N GLN A 94 1.06 15.39 -8.57
CA GLN A 94 0.42 15.18 -9.88
C GLN A 94 -1.05 14.78 -9.75
N ALA A 95 -1.38 13.94 -8.78
CA ALA A 95 -2.74 13.44 -8.57
C ALA A 95 -3.58 14.30 -7.60
N GLY A 96 -3.03 15.41 -7.10
CA GLY A 96 -3.74 16.37 -6.25
C GLY A 96 -4.04 15.84 -4.84
N PHE A 97 -3.10 15.12 -4.24
CA PHE A 97 -3.20 14.65 -2.86
C PHE A 97 -2.43 15.57 -1.92
N GLU A 98 -3.03 15.87 -0.75
CA GLU A 98 -2.44 16.74 0.25
C GLU A 98 -1.50 16.03 1.22
N TYR A 99 -1.67 14.72 1.40
CA TYR A 99 -0.88 13.93 2.35
C TYR A 99 -0.12 12.80 1.67
N TRP A 100 1.15 12.69 2.00
CA TRP A 100 1.97 11.54 1.65
C TRP A 100 3.01 11.22 2.72
N ARG A 101 3.41 9.95 2.81
CA ARG A 101 4.46 9.46 3.71
C ARG A 101 5.29 8.37 3.05
N VAL A 102 6.58 8.36 3.32
CA VAL A 102 7.54 7.34 2.86
C VAL A 102 8.21 6.69 4.04
N GLN A 103 8.25 5.36 4.05
CA GLN A 103 9.13 4.57 4.92
C GLN A 103 10.23 3.95 4.07
N VAL A 104 11.49 4.35 4.29
CA VAL A 104 12.64 3.74 3.61
C VAL A 104 13.04 2.47 4.33
N ASN A 105 12.83 1.32 3.69
CA ASN A 105 13.09 0.00 4.25
C ASN A 105 14.50 -0.51 3.96
N ARG A 106 15.05 -0.14 2.81
CA ARG A 106 16.39 -0.50 2.38
C ARG A 106 17.08 0.69 1.71
N ASN A 107 18.16 1.11 2.32
CA ASN A 107 18.99 2.21 1.80
C ASN A 107 20.30 1.64 1.25
N LEU A 108 20.51 1.76 -0.06
CA LEU A 108 21.75 1.42 -0.75
C LEU A 108 22.54 2.69 -1.09
N GLY A 109 22.56 3.65 -0.17
CA GLY A 109 23.20 4.94 -0.33
C GLY A 109 22.54 5.79 -1.44
N ARG A 110 23.36 6.40 -2.28
CA ARG A 110 22.87 7.25 -3.38
C ARG A 110 22.33 6.46 -4.57
N VAL A 111 22.47 5.14 -4.60
CA VAL A 111 22.15 4.31 -5.79
C VAL A 111 20.67 3.95 -5.81
N ALA A 112 20.12 3.48 -4.70
CA ALA A 112 18.71 3.06 -4.60
C ALA A 112 18.19 3.16 -3.17
N GLN A 113 16.96 3.63 -3.00
CA GLN A 113 16.26 3.70 -1.73
C GLN A 113 14.88 3.07 -1.88
N HIS A 114 14.80 1.78 -1.53
CA HIS A 114 13.53 1.05 -1.62
C HIS A 114 12.68 1.31 -0.38
N GLY A 115 11.42 1.66 -0.61
CA GLY A 115 10.49 1.98 0.46
C GLY A 115 9.05 1.56 0.21
N LEU A 116 8.26 1.82 1.23
CA LEU A 116 6.80 1.84 1.18
C LEU A 116 6.33 3.29 1.12
N GLY A 117 5.23 3.53 0.44
CA GLY A 117 4.60 4.83 0.35
C GLY A 117 3.12 4.78 0.72
N LEU A 118 2.65 5.85 1.31
CA LEU A 118 1.23 6.09 1.54
C LEU A 118 0.91 7.48 0.99
N ILE A 119 -0.14 7.55 0.17
CA ILE A 119 -0.72 8.79 -0.35
C ILE A 119 -2.17 8.81 0.10
N SER A 120 -2.69 9.95 0.55
CA SER A 120 -4.05 10.05 1.05
C SER A 120 -4.66 11.44 0.82
N ARG A 121 -5.99 11.47 0.57
CA ARG A 121 -6.79 12.71 0.60
C ARG A 121 -7.04 13.19 2.02
N PHE A 122 -6.85 12.31 3.00
CA PHE A 122 -7.08 12.61 4.42
C PHE A 122 -5.75 12.65 5.16
N THR A 123 -5.63 13.58 6.10
CA THR A 123 -4.48 13.62 7.01
C THR A 123 -4.70 12.62 8.14
N PRO A 124 -3.82 11.62 8.32
CA PRO A 124 -3.90 10.73 9.47
C PRO A 124 -3.56 11.46 10.76
N PHE A 125 -4.23 11.12 11.87
CA PHE A 125 -3.88 11.70 13.17
C PHE A 125 -2.65 11.04 13.81
N ALA A 126 -2.29 9.82 13.36
CA ALA A 126 -1.09 9.12 13.81
C ALA A 126 -0.47 8.32 12.67
N VAL A 127 0.87 8.31 12.61
CA VAL A 127 1.65 7.50 11.66
C VAL A 127 2.82 6.86 12.38
N SER A 128 3.05 5.57 12.11
CA SER A 128 4.20 4.85 12.64
C SER A 128 4.85 3.96 11.59
N GLU A 129 6.17 3.82 11.72
CA GLU A 129 7.02 3.05 10.81
C GLU A 129 7.69 1.92 11.58
N HIS A 130 7.51 0.69 11.11
CA HIS A 130 8.01 -0.49 11.79
C HIS A 130 8.86 -1.34 10.84
N LYS A 131 9.98 -1.84 11.36
CA LYS A 131 10.76 -2.88 10.68
C LYS A 131 10.14 -4.23 11.00
N LEU A 132 9.88 -5.03 9.98
CA LEU A 132 9.34 -6.37 10.15
C LEU A 132 10.45 -7.41 10.31
N PRO A 133 10.21 -8.48 11.11
CA PRO A 133 11.19 -9.53 11.33
C PRO A 133 11.50 -10.30 10.04
N GLY A 134 12.76 -10.71 9.86
CA GLY A 134 13.15 -11.50 8.69
C GLY A 134 14.64 -11.72 8.60
N ARG A 135 15.05 -12.75 7.82
CA ARG A 135 16.47 -13.06 7.56
C ARG A 135 17.14 -12.01 6.68
N LEU A 136 16.38 -11.43 5.76
CA LEU A 136 16.86 -10.37 4.86
C LEU A 136 16.27 -9.04 5.32
N PRO A 137 17.07 -7.98 5.44
CA PRO A 137 16.60 -6.65 5.77
C PRO A 137 15.77 -6.06 4.63
N GLY A 138 14.95 -5.04 4.95
CA GLY A 138 14.21 -4.27 3.95
C GLY A 138 12.74 -4.61 3.85
N ARG A 139 12.17 -5.23 4.90
CA ARG A 139 10.72 -5.38 5.04
C ARG A 139 10.21 -4.50 6.17
N GLY A 140 9.07 -3.86 5.96
CA GLY A 140 8.48 -2.93 6.92
C GLY A 140 6.96 -2.90 6.85
N ALA A 141 6.37 -2.24 7.84
CA ALA A 141 4.98 -1.84 7.88
C ALA A 141 4.89 -0.34 8.16
N LEU A 142 4.24 0.39 7.28
CA LEU A 142 3.86 1.79 7.44
C LEU A 142 2.40 1.80 7.86
N ILE A 143 2.12 2.29 9.07
CA ILE A 143 0.76 2.29 9.64
C ILE A 143 0.30 3.74 9.76
N ALA A 144 -0.83 4.05 9.16
CA ALA A 144 -1.50 5.35 9.28
C ALA A 144 -2.90 5.17 9.87
N ARG A 145 -3.26 5.98 10.88
CA ARG A 145 -4.55 5.95 11.56
C ARG A 145 -5.35 7.19 11.19
N PHE A 146 -6.54 6.97 10.66
CA PHE A 146 -7.46 8.01 10.19
C PHE A 146 -8.71 8.05 11.07
N GLY A 147 -9.38 9.20 11.14
CA GLY A 147 -10.54 9.42 11.99
C GLY A 147 -10.16 10.07 13.32
N THR A 148 -10.68 9.55 14.42
CA THR A 148 -10.36 10.00 15.78
C THR A 148 -9.75 8.86 16.62
N PRO A 149 -9.11 9.14 17.76
CA PRO A 149 -8.58 8.06 18.61
C PRO A 149 -9.62 7.05 19.12
N SER A 150 -10.89 7.46 19.22
CA SER A 150 -12.00 6.61 19.67
C SER A 150 -12.78 5.93 18.52
N ASP A 151 -12.55 6.33 17.28
CA ASP A 151 -13.19 5.77 16.09
C ASP A 151 -12.22 5.93 14.92
N SER A 152 -11.33 4.96 14.77
CA SER A 152 -10.22 5.03 13.84
C SER A 152 -10.17 3.86 12.90
N LEU A 153 -9.69 4.13 11.68
CA LEU A 153 -9.26 3.13 10.71
C LEU A 153 -7.73 3.11 10.67
N ALA A 154 -7.13 1.98 11.01
CA ALA A 154 -5.71 1.72 10.80
C ALA A 154 -5.47 1.15 9.40
N VAL A 155 -4.72 1.85 8.58
CA VAL A 155 -4.28 1.38 7.26
C VAL A 155 -2.81 1.00 7.34
N VAL A 156 -2.53 -0.27 7.08
CA VAL A 156 -1.17 -0.84 7.08
C VAL A 156 -0.72 -1.04 5.65
N VAL A 157 0.34 -0.37 5.25
CA VAL A 157 1.03 -0.61 3.96
C VAL A 157 2.25 -1.47 4.21
N THR A 158 2.35 -2.61 3.51
CA THR A 158 3.46 -3.56 3.71
C THR A 158 3.92 -4.19 2.40
N HIS A 159 5.11 -4.80 2.43
CA HIS A 159 5.62 -5.67 1.37
C HIS A 159 6.31 -6.86 2.03
N LEU A 160 5.63 -8.01 2.04
CA LEU A 160 6.04 -9.19 2.79
C LEU A 160 7.15 -9.97 2.07
N ALA A 161 7.80 -10.86 2.82
CA ALA A 161 8.87 -11.71 2.31
C ALA A 161 8.33 -12.81 1.36
N LEU A 162 9.18 -13.27 0.42
CA LEU A 162 8.85 -14.38 -0.48
C LEU A 162 8.69 -15.72 0.25
N GLY A 163 9.46 -15.96 1.31
CA GLY A 163 9.44 -17.23 2.04
C GLY A 163 8.32 -17.32 3.08
N ALA A 164 7.53 -18.41 3.07
CA ALA A 164 6.35 -18.60 3.91
C ALA A 164 6.61 -18.39 5.41
N GLY A 165 7.67 -18.99 5.97
CA GLY A 165 7.98 -18.83 7.39
C GLY A 165 8.42 -17.40 7.80
N SER A 166 8.96 -16.61 6.87
CA SER A 166 9.22 -15.18 7.13
C SER A 166 7.94 -14.36 7.04
N ARG A 167 7.06 -14.67 6.08
CA ARG A 167 5.74 -14.03 5.98
C ARG A 167 4.90 -14.24 7.22
N ALA A 168 4.79 -15.48 7.71
CA ALA A 168 4.02 -15.79 8.90
C ALA A 168 4.50 -14.96 10.12
N ARG A 169 5.82 -14.85 10.34
CA ARG A 169 6.35 -13.99 11.41
C ARG A 169 6.07 -12.50 11.19
N GLN A 170 6.07 -12.06 9.93
CA GLN A 170 5.76 -10.66 9.59
C GLN A 170 4.28 -10.35 9.78
N LEU A 171 3.39 -11.26 9.40
CA LEU A 171 1.97 -11.13 9.65
C LEU A 171 1.66 -11.11 11.15
N ALA A 172 2.24 -12.03 11.93
CA ALA A 172 2.09 -12.02 13.39
C ALA A 172 2.54 -10.67 13.99
N ALA A 173 3.69 -10.14 13.57
CA ALA A 173 4.17 -8.85 14.03
C ALA A 173 3.22 -7.69 13.63
N ILE A 174 2.61 -7.74 12.44
CA ILE A 174 1.61 -6.74 12.03
C ILE A 174 0.37 -6.85 12.90
N CYS A 175 -0.15 -8.07 13.15
CA CYS A 175 -1.30 -8.28 14.03
C CYS A 175 -1.04 -7.72 15.45
N ASP A 176 0.15 -7.94 16.00
CA ASP A 176 0.54 -7.37 17.31
C ASP A 176 0.54 -5.84 17.30
N LEU A 177 1.03 -5.22 16.22
CA LEU A 177 1.09 -3.76 16.08
C LEU A 177 -0.29 -3.09 15.99
N VAL A 178 -1.28 -3.80 15.48
CA VAL A 178 -2.65 -3.28 15.28
C VAL A 178 -3.67 -3.93 16.23
N ALA A 179 -3.23 -4.71 17.22
CA ALA A 179 -4.12 -5.45 18.12
C ALA A 179 -5.11 -4.60 18.92
N LYS A 180 -4.89 -3.28 19.01
CA LYS A 180 -5.77 -2.32 19.70
C LYS A 180 -6.66 -1.54 18.76
N ASP A 181 -6.48 -1.67 17.46
CA ASP A 181 -7.27 -0.97 16.45
C ASP A 181 -8.52 -1.82 16.13
N GLU A 182 -9.70 -1.23 16.21
CA GLU A 182 -10.97 -1.91 15.94
C GLU A 182 -11.19 -2.17 14.45
N HIS A 183 -10.79 -1.20 13.62
CA HIS A 183 -10.91 -1.29 12.18
C HIS A 183 -9.52 -1.25 11.54
N VAL A 184 -9.16 -2.34 10.86
CA VAL A 184 -7.83 -2.51 10.24
C VAL A 184 -7.96 -2.92 8.78
N VAL A 185 -7.20 -2.25 7.93
CA VAL A 185 -6.96 -2.70 6.55
C VAL A 185 -5.47 -2.92 6.35
N VAL A 186 -5.10 -4.14 6.00
CA VAL A 186 -3.73 -4.46 5.58
C VAL A 186 -3.68 -4.56 4.06
N MET A 187 -2.86 -3.74 3.44
CA MET A 187 -2.68 -3.73 1.99
C MET A 187 -1.22 -3.73 1.58
N GLY A 188 -0.93 -4.35 0.45
CA GLY A 188 0.42 -4.44 -0.07
C GLY A 188 0.69 -5.71 -0.87
N ASP A 189 1.95 -5.89 -1.23
CA ASP A 189 2.41 -7.11 -1.89
C ASP A 189 2.71 -8.19 -0.84
N THR A 190 1.80 -9.13 -0.72
CA THR A 190 1.90 -10.23 0.26
C THR A 190 2.82 -11.37 -0.19
N ASN A 191 3.26 -11.36 -1.46
CA ASN A 191 4.10 -12.41 -2.05
C ASN A 191 3.56 -13.84 -1.87
N CYS A 192 2.22 -13.97 -1.84
CA CYS A 192 1.52 -15.25 -1.78
C CYS A 192 0.13 -15.15 -2.42
N THR A 193 -0.49 -16.30 -2.62
CA THR A 193 -1.88 -16.35 -3.09
C THR A 193 -2.85 -15.93 -1.99
N ALA A 194 -4.03 -15.45 -2.35
CA ALA A 194 -5.09 -15.11 -1.40
C ALA A 194 -5.43 -16.30 -0.49
N HIS A 195 -5.51 -17.51 -1.04
CA HIS A 195 -5.77 -18.73 -0.27
C HIS A 195 -4.68 -18.97 0.81
N ALA A 196 -3.40 -18.82 0.46
CA ALA A 196 -2.31 -18.99 1.42
C ALA A 196 -2.28 -17.89 2.48
N LEU A 197 -2.73 -16.68 2.15
CA LEU A 197 -2.84 -15.57 3.09
C LEU A 197 -3.96 -15.81 4.11
N ILE A 198 -5.16 -16.17 3.65
CA ILE A 198 -6.33 -16.43 4.50
C ILE A 198 -6.10 -17.61 5.45
N ALA A 199 -5.33 -18.62 5.00
CA ALA A 199 -4.98 -19.79 5.81
C ALA A 199 -3.85 -19.53 6.81
N ASP A 200 -3.28 -18.30 6.87
CA ASP A 200 -2.20 -18.00 7.82
C ASP A 200 -2.75 -17.95 9.26
N PRO A 201 -2.16 -18.71 10.21
CA PRO A 201 -2.65 -18.78 11.58
C PRO A 201 -2.69 -17.42 12.31
N ALA A 202 -1.78 -16.49 11.98
CA ALA A 202 -1.76 -15.17 12.59
C ALA A 202 -2.99 -14.35 12.23
N LEU A 203 -3.45 -14.42 10.96
CA LEU A 203 -4.67 -13.75 10.52
C LEU A 203 -5.92 -14.44 11.06
N ALA A 204 -5.94 -15.77 11.11
CA ALA A 204 -7.07 -16.53 11.67
C ALA A 204 -7.30 -16.24 13.17
N ALA A 205 -6.24 -15.91 13.91
CA ALA A 205 -6.31 -15.58 15.33
C ALA A 205 -6.68 -14.10 15.61
N SER A 206 -6.58 -13.22 14.62
CA SER A 206 -6.81 -11.77 14.77
C SER A 206 -8.24 -11.33 14.37
N GLY A 207 -9.01 -12.19 13.76
CA GLY A 207 -10.37 -11.91 13.30
C GLY A 207 -11.38 -12.64 14.03
#